data_7cd2232908630c73921c536d1eab5835
#
_entry.id   7cd2232908630c73921c536d1eab5835
#
_cell.length_a   1.000
_cell.length_b   1.000
_cell.length_c   1.000
_cell.angle_alpha   90.00
_cell.angle_beta   90.00
_cell.angle_gamma   90.00
#
_symmetry.space_group_name_H-M   'P 1'
#
loop_
_entity.id
_entity.type
_entity.pdbx_description
1 polymer ?
#
loop_
_entity_poly.entity_id
_entity_poly.type
_entity_poly.pdbx_seq_one_letter_code
_entity_poly.pdbx_strand_id
1 'polypeptide(L)'
;MRNFANKKMMKRYSDLFIDFDDTLYDTHGNAVIALKELFEALQLDRYFPEPELFYDEYWKTNIDLWTRYSKEEITRDYLIVERFRRPLSFGKGLDPIVEYCLKASDLFLDFCSSKPGLVEGAQELVDYLKAKGYRMHICSNGFHEVQYKKLRACGLYDHFDTIILSEDAGANKPSQLFFDYAFLKSGAKKETTLMIGDNFNTDILGAKRAGLDTAYFNRFPEYPATEPITFEVTSLKQLMDIL
;
A
#
# COMPACT_ATOMS: atom_id res chain seq x y z
N MET A 1 -36.34 -40.25 -7.72
CA MET A 1 -35.97 -38.95 -7.17
C MET A 1 -34.46 -38.96 -6.92
N ARG A 2 -33.67 -38.30 -7.74
CA ARG A 2 -32.20 -38.21 -7.54
C ARG A 2 -31.90 -37.02 -6.65
N ASN A 3 -31.39 -37.30 -5.45
CA ASN A 3 -30.85 -36.29 -4.52
C ASN A 3 -29.69 -35.57 -5.18
N PHE A 4 -29.90 -34.34 -5.66
CA PHE A 4 -28.82 -33.38 -5.90
C PHE A 4 -28.35 -32.87 -4.56
N ALA A 5 -27.44 -33.63 -3.92
CA ALA A 5 -26.67 -33.13 -2.80
C ALA A 5 -25.89 -31.90 -3.27
N ASN A 6 -26.19 -30.75 -2.68
CA ASN A 6 -25.42 -29.51 -2.81
C ASN A 6 -23.93 -29.82 -2.57
N LYS A 7 -23.16 -30.01 -3.62
CA LYS A 7 -21.71 -30.07 -3.54
C LYS A 7 -21.29 -28.62 -3.27
N LYS A 8 -21.14 -28.27 -1.99
CA LYS A 8 -20.59 -27.00 -1.55
C LYS A 8 -19.28 -26.83 -2.33
N MET A 9 -19.25 -25.95 -3.31
CA MET A 9 -18.01 -25.66 -4.04
C MET A 9 -16.97 -25.26 -2.98
N MET A 10 -15.93 -26.09 -2.81
CA MET A 10 -14.84 -25.76 -1.90
C MET A 10 -14.20 -24.48 -2.43
N LYS A 11 -14.14 -23.45 -1.58
CA LYS A 11 -13.40 -22.23 -1.91
C LYS A 11 -11.96 -22.61 -2.26
N ARG A 12 -11.47 -22.09 -3.38
CA ARG A 12 -10.07 -22.30 -3.78
C ARG A 12 -9.11 -21.67 -2.77
N TYR A 13 -9.49 -20.50 -2.23
CA TYR A 13 -8.71 -19.76 -1.25
C TYR A 13 -9.45 -19.67 0.08
N SER A 14 -8.72 -19.71 1.19
CA SER A 14 -9.21 -19.46 2.55
C SER A 14 -8.63 -18.19 3.15
N ASP A 15 -7.44 -17.82 2.70
CA ASP A 15 -6.66 -16.69 3.18
C ASP A 15 -6.35 -15.71 2.05
N LEU A 16 -6.43 -14.43 2.37
CA LEU A 16 -6.10 -13.36 1.44
C LEU A 16 -5.03 -12.48 2.06
N PHE A 17 -3.87 -12.43 1.42
CA PHE A 17 -2.85 -11.43 1.68
C PHE A 17 -3.18 -10.23 0.81
N ILE A 18 -3.44 -9.09 1.42
CA ILE A 18 -3.92 -7.90 0.73
C ILE A 18 -2.95 -6.76 1.01
N ASP A 19 -2.40 -6.18 -0.05
CA ASP A 19 -1.69 -4.93 0.08
C ASP A 19 -2.64 -3.80 0.49
N PHE A 20 -2.10 -2.75 1.10
CA PHE A 20 -2.93 -1.70 1.67
C PHE A 20 -2.87 -0.39 0.89
N ASP A 21 -1.65 0.14 0.66
CA ASP A 21 -1.45 1.44 0.01
C ASP A 21 -1.75 1.34 -1.49
N ASP A 22 -2.65 2.20 -2.00
CA ASP A 22 -3.15 2.21 -3.37
C ASP A 22 -3.86 0.93 -3.85
N THR A 23 -3.98 -0.08 -2.96
CA THR A 23 -4.85 -1.24 -3.16
C THR A 23 -6.20 -1.05 -2.47
N LEU A 24 -6.23 -0.79 -1.16
CA LEU A 24 -7.46 -0.51 -0.40
C LEU A 24 -7.54 0.95 0.06
N TYR A 25 -6.45 1.51 0.53
CA TYR A 25 -6.33 2.89 0.97
C TYR A 25 -5.85 3.75 -0.19
N ASP A 26 -6.57 4.82 -0.52
CA ASP A 26 -6.18 5.74 -1.60
C ASP A 26 -5.02 6.65 -1.15
N THR A 27 -3.83 6.05 -1.11
CA THR A 27 -2.62 6.73 -0.62
C THR A 27 -2.30 7.95 -1.48
N HIS A 28 -2.42 7.85 -2.80
CA HIS A 28 -2.16 8.96 -3.71
C HIS A 28 -3.15 10.11 -3.46
N GLY A 29 -4.47 9.85 -3.46
CA GLY A 29 -5.50 10.87 -3.25
C GLY A 29 -5.38 11.54 -1.88
N ASN A 30 -5.16 10.76 -0.83
CA ASN A 30 -4.97 11.27 0.53
C ASN A 30 -3.68 12.09 0.65
N ALA A 31 -2.59 11.69 -0.02
CA ALA A 31 -1.33 12.43 -0.03
C ALA A 31 -1.42 13.77 -0.79
N VAL A 32 -2.21 13.84 -1.88
CA VAL A 32 -2.47 15.12 -2.58
C VAL A 32 -3.10 16.14 -1.64
N ILE A 33 -4.07 15.71 -0.81
CA ILE A 33 -4.72 16.58 0.17
C ILE A 33 -3.71 16.99 1.25
N ALA A 34 -2.98 16.00 1.81
CA ALA A 34 -1.99 16.23 2.86
C ALA A 34 -0.84 17.15 2.42
N LEU A 35 -0.41 17.08 1.16
CA LEU A 35 0.63 17.97 0.62
C LEU A 35 0.17 19.42 0.55
N LYS A 36 -1.10 19.67 0.22
CA LYS A 36 -1.66 21.03 0.23
C LYS A 36 -1.72 21.59 1.66
N GLU A 37 -2.21 20.78 2.61
CA GLU A 37 -2.22 21.16 4.02
C GLU A 37 -0.79 21.42 4.54
N LEU A 38 0.19 20.62 4.15
CA LEU A 38 1.60 20.81 4.49
C LEU A 38 2.14 22.12 3.90
N PHE A 39 1.83 22.39 2.62
CA PHE A 39 2.27 23.61 1.93
C PHE A 39 1.80 24.86 2.66
N GLU A 40 0.53 24.88 3.08
CA GLU A 40 -0.05 25.96 3.87
C GLU A 40 0.56 26.05 5.29
N ALA A 41 0.67 24.91 6.00
CA ALA A 41 1.18 24.86 7.37
C ALA A 41 2.64 25.34 7.48
N LEU A 42 3.45 25.05 6.47
CA LEU A 42 4.84 25.50 6.40
C LEU A 42 5.02 26.86 5.70
N GLN A 43 3.92 27.50 5.22
CA GLN A 43 3.91 28.78 4.49
C GLN A 43 4.89 28.76 3.31
N LEU A 44 4.84 27.68 2.52
CA LEU A 44 5.78 27.47 1.41
C LEU A 44 5.55 28.41 0.23
N ASP A 45 4.41 29.11 0.14
CA ASP A 45 4.12 30.19 -0.80
C ASP A 45 5.20 31.28 -0.82
N ARG A 46 5.89 31.49 0.30
CA ARG A 46 7.03 32.40 0.42
C ARG A 46 8.24 32.00 -0.41
N TYR A 47 8.40 30.71 -0.67
CA TYR A 47 9.55 30.10 -1.35
C TYR A 47 9.19 29.57 -2.74
N PHE A 48 7.93 29.23 -2.96
CA PHE A 48 7.41 28.67 -4.20
C PHE A 48 6.28 29.55 -4.73
N PRO A 49 6.58 30.52 -5.64
CA PRO A 49 5.53 31.32 -6.27
C PRO A 49 4.53 30.48 -7.07
N GLU A 50 4.98 29.31 -7.56
CA GLU A 50 4.19 28.31 -8.25
C GLU A 50 4.22 27.00 -7.42
N PRO A 51 3.14 26.68 -6.67
CA PRO A 51 3.09 25.50 -5.80
C PRO A 51 3.31 24.18 -6.53
N GLU A 52 2.95 24.12 -7.82
CA GLU A 52 3.07 22.94 -8.68
C GLU A 52 4.50 22.43 -8.74
N LEU A 53 5.49 23.32 -8.72
CA LEU A 53 6.90 22.92 -8.70
C LEU A 53 7.24 22.06 -7.48
N PHE A 54 6.72 22.42 -6.29
CA PHE A 54 6.94 21.62 -5.09
C PHE A 54 6.24 20.27 -5.19
N TYR A 55 4.99 20.23 -5.67
CA TYR A 55 4.23 18.98 -5.79
C TYR A 55 4.85 18.04 -6.80
N ASP A 56 5.24 18.54 -7.98
CA ASP A 56 5.87 17.72 -9.02
C ASP A 56 7.20 17.11 -8.56
N GLU A 57 8.04 17.91 -7.92
CA GLU A 57 9.33 17.44 -7.39
C GLU A 57 9.13 16.47 -6.20
N TYR A 58 8.10 16.68 -5.38
CA TYR A 58 7.72 15.71 -4.34
C TYR A 58 7.35 14.35 -4.95
N TRP A 59 6.50 14.32 -5.96
CA TRP A 59 6.06 13.05 -6.55
C TRP A 59 7.22 12.31 -7.22
N LYS A 60 8.06 12.99 -8.00
CA LYS A 60 9.26 12.39 -8.59
C LYS A 60 10.18 11.81 -7.52
N THR A 61 10.42 12.57 -6.47
CA THR A 61 11.27 12.16 -5.34
C THR A 61 10.67 10.97 -4.59
N ASN A 62 9.38 11.01 -4.30
CA ASN A 62 8.70 9.96 -3.54
C ASN A 62 8.72 8.62 -4.28
N ILE A 63 8.47 8.60 -5.59
CA ILE A 63 8.54 7.39 -6.42
C ILE A 63 9.97 6.80 -6.43
N ASP A 64 11.00 7.64 -6.65
CA ASP A 64 12.40 7.19 -6.61
C ASP A 64 12.76 6.57 -5.25
N LEU A 65 12.45 7.27 -4.16
CA LEU A 65 12.83 6.83 -2.82
C LEU A 65 12.12 5.54 -2.40
N TRP A 66 10.81 5.41 -2.65
CA TRP A 66 10.10 4.18 -2.35
C TRP A 66 10.55 2.99 -3.20
N THR A 67 10.90 3.24 -4.48
CA THR A 67 11.48 2.21 -5.35
C THR A 67 12.81 1.70 -4.78
N ARG A 68 13.66 2.58 -4.30
CA ARG A 68 14.96 2.22 -3.71
C ARG A 68 14.82 1.60 -2.33
N TYR A 69 13.87 2.09 -1.52
CA TYR A 69 13.60 1.53 -0.19
C TYR A 69 13.07 0.10 -0.28
N SER A 70 12.15 -0.20 -1.21
CA SER A 70 11.66 -1.56 -1.42
C SER A 70 12.73 -2.55 -1.87
N LYS A 71 13.82 -2.06 -2.48
CA LYS A 71 15.01 -2.84 -2.85
C LYS A 71 16.08 -2.87 -1.75
N GLU A 72 15.82 -2.27 -0.61
CA GLU A 72 16.77 -2.15 0.52
C GLU A 72 18.06 -1.38 0.16
N GLU A 73 18.02 -0.52 -0.89
CA GLU A 73 19.14 0.31 -1.33
C GLU A 73 19.36 1.55 -0.44
N ILE A 74 18.32 1.95 0.30
CA ILE A 74 18.34 3.08 1.23
C ILE A 74 17.66 2.74 2.54
N THR A 75 18.05 3.43 3.62
CA THR A 75 17.41 3.28 4.93
C THR A 75 16.13 4.09 5.03
N ARG A 76 15.29 3.77 6.02
CA ARG A 76 14.11 4.55 6.40
C ARG A 76 14.49 6.00 6.72
N ASP A 77 15.53 6.22 7.52
CA ASP A 77 15.97 7.57 7.93
C ASP A 77 16.36 8.43 6.72
N TYR A 78 17.05 7.82 5.75
CA TYR A 78 17.38 8.49 4.50
C TYR A 78 16.10 8.86 3.72
N LEU A 79 15.14 7.93 3.59
CA LEU A 79 13.89 8.16 2.90
C LEU A 79 13.11 9.33 3.51
N ILE A 80 12.88 9.33 4.82
CA ILE A 80 12.07 10.37 5.48
C ILE A 80 12.67 11.77 5.35
N VAL A 81 13.99 11.91 5.37
CA VAL A 81 14.67 13.20 5.20
C VAL A 81 14.64 13.63 3.74
N GLU A 82 15.09 12.77 2.83
CA GLU A 82 15.26 13.12 1.42
C GLU A 82 13.93 13.33 0.69
N ARG A 83 12.85 12.71 1.14
CA ARG A 83 11.51 12.91 0.59
C ARG A 83 11.07 14.37 0.61
N PHE A 84 11.55 15.14 1.57
CA PHE A 84 11.28 16.57 1.66
C PHE A 84 12.49 17.43 1.34
N ARG A 85 13.72 16.99 1.63
CA ARG A 85 14.92 17.78 1.29
C ARG A 85 14.98 18.10 -0.20
N ARG A 86 14.78 17.11 -1.06
CA ARG A 86 14.88 17.30 -2.51
C ARG A 86 13.84 18.30 -3.04
N PRO A 87 12.52 18.14 -2.85
CA PRO A 87 11.54 19.09 -3.34
C PRO A 87 11.70 20.47 -2.70
N LEU A 88 12.02 20.58 -1.41
CA LEU A 88 12.20 21.86 -0.73
C LEU A 88 13.43 22.64 -1.24
N SER A 89 14.46 21.96 -1.74
CA SER A 89 15.65 22.61 -2.30
C SER A 89 15.39 23.46 -3.56
N PHE A 90 14.24 23.28 -4.20
CA PHE A 90 13.81 24.13 -5.31
C PHE A 90 13.19 25.47 -4.85
N GLY A 91 12.90 25.63 -3.56
CA GLY A 91 12.33 26.85 -3.00
C GLY A 91 13.36 27.98 -2.97
N LYS A 92 12.98 29.14 -3.49
CA LYS A 92 13.87 30.31 -3.54
C LYS A 92 14.21 30.83 -2.15
N GLY A 93 15.49 30.75 -1.78
CA GLY A 93 15.97 31.22 -0.47
C GLY A 93 15.62 30.28 0.71
N LEU A 94 15.16 29.08 0.44
CA LEU A 94 14.94 28.04 1.44
C LEU A 94 16.18 27.15 1.54
N ASP A 95 16.70 26.99 2.78
CA ASP A 95 17.73 26.00 3.10
C ASP A 95 17.06 24.82 3.83
N PRO A 96 16.83 23.66 3.18
CA PRO A 96 16.15 22.55 3.78
C PRO A 96 17.08 21.72 4.70
N ILE A 97 17.45 22.30 5.83
CA ILE A 97 18.21 21.58 6.88
C ILE A 97 17.46 20.35 7.37
N VAL A 98 18.18 19.38 7.92
CA VAL A 98 17.61 18.07 8.35
C VAL A 98 16.41 18.23 9.28
N GLU A 99 16.52 19.11 10.28
CA GLU A 99 15.44 19.35 11.24
C GLU A 99 14.16 19.86 10.57
N TYR A 100 14.27 20.75 9.57
CA TYR A 100 13.12 21.24 8.82
C TYR A 100 12.50 20.14 7.96
N CYS A 101 13.32 19.27 7.34
CA CYS A 101 12.86 18.13 6.57
C CYS A 101 12.13 17.10 7.43
N LEU A 102 12.64 16.81 8.62
CA LEU A 102 11.97 15.91 9.57
C LEU A 102 10.62 16.49 10.01
N LYS A 103 10.56 17.78 10.36
CA LYS A 103 9.30 18.46 10.67
C LYS A 103 8.28 18.37 9.52
N ALA A 104 8.72 18.58 8.29
CA ALA A 104 7.87 18.45 7.11
C ALA A 104 7.37 17.01 6.94
N SER A 105 8.26 16.02 7.17
CA SER A 105 7.89 14.60 7.11
C SER A 105 6.85 14.21 8.17
N ASP A 106 7.05 14.64 9.41
CA ASP A 106 6.13 14.33 10.52
C ASP A 106 4.75 14.94 10.28
N LEU A 107 4.69 16.21 9.89
CA LEU A 107 3.42 16.88 9.55
C LEU A 107 2.72 16.18 8.39
N PHE A 108 3.46 15.87 7.33
CA PHE A 108 2.88 15.17 6.17
C PHE A 108 2.30 13.81 6.55
N LEU A 109 3.04 13.01 7.33
CA LEU A 109 2.59 11.70 7.77
C LEU A 109 1.36 11.80 8.67
N ASP A 110 1.31 12.79 9.56
CA ASP A 110 0.14 13.06 10.40
C ASP A 110 -1.08 13.43 9.56
N PHE A 111 -0.92 14.37 8.62
CA PHE A 111 -2.01 14.77 7.73
C PHE A 111 -2.48 13.61 6.85
N CYS A 112 -1.55 12.91 6.19
CA CYS A 112 -1.88 11.81 5.30
C CYS A 112 -2.56 10.65 6.04
N SER A 113 -2.00 10.22 7.18
CA SER A 113 -2.53 9.06 7.93
C SER A 113 -3.86 9.31 8.64
N SER A 114 -4.29 10.57 8.75
CA SER A 114 -5.59 10.94 9.31
C SER A 114 -6.72 10.94 8.28
N LYS A 115 -6.42 10.81 6.99
CA LYS A 115 -7.43 10.84 5.91
C LYS A 115 -8.16 9.50 5.81
N PRO A 116 -9.48 9.49 5.58
CA PRO A 116 -10.27 8.27 5.48
C PRO A 116 -10.39 7.73 4.05
N GLY A 117 -9.77 8.35 3.05
CA GLY A 117 -9.97 8.03 1.65
C GLY A 117 -9.60 6.59 1.31
N LEU A 118 -10.54 5.86 0.73
CA LEU A 118 -10.36 4.50 0.23
C LEU A 118 -10.38 4.48 -1.30
N VAL A 119 -9.74 3.48 -1.87
CA VAL A 119 -9.87 3.15 -3.28
C VAL A 119 -11.32 2.76 -3.58
N GLU A 120 -11.83 3.15 -4.75
CA GLU A 120 -13.21 2.82 -5.15
C GLU A 120 -13.47 1.32 -5.08
N GLY A 121 -14.53 0.93 -4.38
CA GLY A 121 -14.92 -0.46 -4.16
C GLY A 121 -14.18 -1.19 -3.03
N ALA A 122 -13.26 -0.53 -2.32
CA ALA A 122 -12.48 -1.19 -1.26
C ALA A 122 -13.35 -1.58 -0.05
N GLN A 123 -14.23 -0.71 0.42
CA GLN A 123 -15.15 -1.04 1.51
C GLN A 123 -16.07 -2.19 1.13
N GLU A 124 -16.69 -2.11 -0.05
CA GLU A 124 -17.58 -3.17 -0.55
C GLU A 124 -16.89 -4.51 -0.68
N LEU A 125 -15.64 -4.51 -1.17
CA LEU A 125 -14.83 -5.72 -1.28
C LEU A 125 -14.56 -6.33 0.11
N VAL A 126 -14.09 -5.51 1.06
CA VAL A 126 -13.75 -5.99 2.43
C VAL A 126 -14.99 -6.56 3.12
N ASP A 127 -16.15 -5.89 3.02
CA ASP A 127 -17.40 -6.37 3.58
C ASP A 127 -17.86 -7.68 2.94
N TYR A 128 -17.75 -7.79 1.61
CA TYR A 128 -18.04 -9.01 0.87
C TYR A 128 -17.16 -10.18 1.31
N LEU A 129 -15.85 -9.97 1.38
CA LEU A 129 -14.88 -10.99 1.76
C LEU A 129 -15.12 -11.48 3.19
N LYS A 130 -15.42 -10.56 4.12
CA LYS A 130 -15.77 -10.87 5.51
C LYS A 130 -17.05 -11.71 5.59
N ALA A 131 -18.09 -11.30 4.85
CA ALA A 131 -19.35 -12.03 4.79
C ALA A 131 -19.22 -13.45 4.20
N LYS A 132 -18.28 -13.65 3.26
CA LYS A 132 -17.90 -14.95 2.69
C LYS A 132 -17.02 -15.77 3.64
N GLY A 133 -16.53 -15.20 4.74
CA GLY A 133 -15.67 -15.88 5.71
C GLY A 133 -14.26 -16.16 5.20
N TYR A 134 -13.67 -15.24 4.44
CA TYR A 134 -12.24 -15.23 4.15
C TYR A 134 -11.48 -14.71 5.37
N ARG A 135 -10.31 -15.28 5.66
CA ARG A 135 -9.35 -14.66 6.56
C ARG A 135 -8.55 -13.63 5.76
N MET A 136 -8.55 -12.39 6.24
CA MET A 136 -7.92 -11.28 5.56
C MET A 136 -6.71 -10.78 6.34
N HIS A 137 -5.58 -10.61 5.66
CA HIS A 137 -4.32 -10.18 6.25
C HIS A 137 -3.73 -9.03 5.45
N ILE A 138 -3.48 -7.90 6.10
CA ILE A 138 -2.72 -6.82 5.47
C ILE A 138 -1.26 -7.23 5.31
N CYS A 139 -0.68 -6.95 4.13
CA CYS A 139 0.73 -7.17 3.80
C CYS A 139 1.32 -5.89 3.21
N SER A 140 2.00 -5.05 4.00
CA SER A 140 2.43 -3.72 3.57
C SER A 140 3.91 -3.41 3.86
N ASN A 141 4.53 -2.64 2.97
CA ASN A 141 5.87 -2.05 3.15
C ASN A 141 5.82 -0.69 3.87
N GLY A 142 4.65 -0.22 4.26
CA GLY A 142 4.48 1.04 4.99
C GLY A 142 4.98 0.98 6.44
N PHE A 143 5.29 2.14 7.01
CA PHE A 143 5.81 2.25 8.38
C PHE A 143 4.74 1.86 9.39
N HIS A 144 5.15 1.13 10.43
CA HIS A 144 4.29 0.52 11.42
C HIS A 144 3.25 1.51 12.00
N GLU A 145 3.71 2.61 12.58
CA GLU A 145 2.84 3.60 13.21
C GLU A 145 1.88 4.29 12.24
N VAL A 146 2.31 4.48 10.98
CA VAL A 146 1.52 5.13 9.93
C VAL A 146 0.39 4.21 9.46
N GLN A 147 0.69 2.93 9.24
CA GLN A 147 -0.31 1.97 8.76
C GLN A 147 -1.44 1.75 9.77
N TYR A 148 -1.11 1.65 11.06
CA TYR A 148 -2.13 1.55 12.10
C TYR A 148 -3.02 2.80 12.21
N LYS A 149 -2.45 4.00 12.02
CA LYS A 149 -3.22 5.25 11.97
C LYS A 149 -4.17 5.26 10.78
N LYS A 150 -3.68 4.95 9.57
CA LYS A 150 -4.47 4.88 8.33
C LYS A 150 -5.63 3.88 8.47
N LEU A 151 -5.36 2.66 8.94
CA LEU A 151 -6.38 1.62 9.13
C LEU A 151 -7.51 2.06 10.07
N ARG A 152 -7.19 2.79 11.15
CA ARG A 152 -8.19 3.36 12.04
C ARG A 152 -8.94 4.50 11.41
N ALA A 153 -8.24 5.42 10.72
CA ALA A 153 -8.84 6.59 10.10
C ALA A 153 -9.85 6.23 9.00
N CYS A 154 -9.57 5.17 8.23
CA CYS A 154 -10.47 4.69 7.18
C CYS A 154 -11.49 3.64 7.66
N GLY A 155 -11.50 3.27 8.95
CA GLY A 155 -12.49 2.36 9.53
C GLY A 155 -12.25 0.87 9.24
N LEU A 156 -11.11 0.50 8.64
CA LEU A 156 -10.84 -0.89 8.24
C LEU A 156 -10.08 -1.72 9.28
N TYR A 157 -9.64 -1.12 10.40
CA TYR A 157 -8.76 -1.79 11.37
C TYR A 157 -9.29 -3.15 11.86
N ASP A 158 -10.59 -3.22 12.20
CA ASP A 158 -11.22 -4.42 12.80
C ASP A 158 -11.69 -5.45 11.75
N HIS A 159 -11.32 -5.26 10.48
CA HIS A 159 -11.71 -6.18 9.40
C HIS A 159 -10.65 -7.25 9.13
N PHE A 160 -9.43 -7.07 9.60
CA PHE A 160 -8.30 -7.94 9.29
C PHE A 160 -7.91 -8.82 10.47
N ASP A 161 -7.67 -10.11 10.17
CA ASP A 161 -7.22 -11.10 11.17
C ASP A 161 -5.77 -10.83 11.60
N THR A 162 -4.94 -10.28 10.69
CA THR A 162 -3.54 -9.99 10.97
C THR A 162 -3.07 -8.81 10.14
N ILE A 163 -2.25 -7.94 10.73
CA ILE A 163 -1.54 -6.87 10.05
C ILE A 163 -0.06 -7.27 10.02
N ILE A 164 0.50 -7.37 8.82
CA ILE A 164 1.86 -7.83 8.54
C ILE A 164 2.59 -6.69 7.85
N LEU A 165 3.59 -6.15 8.52
CA LEU A 165 4.36 -5.01 8.05
C LEU A 165 5.82 -5.39 7.83
N SER A 166 6.47 -4.74 6.87
CA SER A 166 7.87 -5.00 6.55
C SER A 166 8.82 -4.77 7.73
N GLU A 167 8.51 -3.79 8.59
CA GLU A 167 9.31 -3.52 9.79
C GLU A 167 9.24 -4.70 10.78
N ASP A 168 8.07 -5.35 10.94
CA ASP A 168 7.92 -6.54 11.79
C ASP A 168 8.60 -7.76 11.16
N ALA A 169 8.58 -7.87 9.83
CA ALA A 169 9.20 -8.95 9.09
C ALA A 169 10.73 -8.83 8.99
N GLY A 170 11.28 -7.63 9.22
CA GLY A 170 12.69 -7.32 9.01
C GLY A 170 13.10 -7.32 7.52
N ALA A 171 12.15 -7.28 6.60
CA ALA A 171 12.38 -7.27 5.16
C ALA A 171 11.16 -6.71 4.42
N ASN A 172 11.40 -6.00 3.32
CA ASN A 172 10.34 -5.49 2.45
C ASN A 172 9.83 -6.55 1.45
N LYS A 173 8.54 -6.46 1.01
CA LYS A 173 8.16 -7.05 -0.27
C LYS A 173 9.06 -6.45 -1.36
N PRO A 174 9.60 -7.22 -2.29
CA PRO A 174 9.28 -8.60 -2.68
C PRO A 174 10.18 -9.68 -2.05
N SER A 175 10.85 -9.45 -0.93
CA SER A 175 11.74 -10.41 -0.29
C SER A 175 11.01 -11.69 0.13
N GLN A 176 11.64 -12.85 -0.06
CA GLN A 176 11.12 -14.13 0.44
C GLN A 176 10.92 -14.09 1.96
N LEU A 177 11.80 -13.42 2.70
CA LEU A 177 11.71 -13.28 4.17
C LEU A 177 10.41 -12.62 4.60
N PHE A 178 9.91 -11.61 3.84
CA PHE A 178 8.62 -11.00 4.13
C PHE A 178 7.49 -12.03 4.04
N PHE A 179 7.45 -12.83 2.97
CA PHE A 179 6.38 -13.83 2.77
C PHE A 179 6.48 -14.97 3.77
N ASP A 180 7.70 -15.42 4.12
CA ASP A 180 7.90 -16.43 5.16
C ASP A 180 7.37 -15.95 6.52
N TYR A 181 7.64 -14.69 6.87
CA TYR A 181 7.08 -14.07 8.06
C TYR A 181 5.56 -13.95 7.98
N ALA A 182 5.02 -13.56 6.81
CA ALA A 182 3.58 -13.45 6.60
C ALA A 182 2.86 -14.78 6.84
N PHE A 183 3.40 -15.89 6.36
CA PHE A 183 2.86 -17.22 6.64
C PHE A 183 2.98 -17.60 8.12
N LEU A 184 4.12 -17.34 8.73
CA LEU A 184 4.34 -17.62 10.14
C LEU A 184 3.33 -16.86 11.02
N LYS A 185 3.14 -15.57 10.74
CA LYS A 185 2.29 -14.67 11.54
C LYS A 185 0.80 -14.95 11.37
N SER A 186 0.36 -15.25 10.14
CA SER A 186 -1.06 -15.50 9.83
C SER A 186 -1.48 -16.96 10.07
N GLY A 187 -0.55 -17.89 10.04
CA GLY A 187 -0.84 -19.33 10.00
C GLY A 187 -1.54 -19.77 8.69
N ALA A 188 -1.48 -18.93 7.66
CA ALA A 188 -2.04 -19.23 6.34
C ALA A 188 -1.25 -20.35 5.65
N LYS A 189 -1.90 -21.05 4.72
CA LYS A 189 -1.27 -22.09 3.90
C LYS A 189 -1.08 -21.58 2.48
N LYS A 190 0.10 -21.77 1.94
CA LYS A 190 0.48 -21.31 0.59
C LYS A 190 -0.54 -21.71 -0.48
N GLU A 191 -0.98 -22.96 -0.48
CA GLU A 191 -1.86 -23.57 -1.49
C GLU A 191 -3.26 -22.98 -1.49
N THR A 192 -3.66 -22.31 -0.40
CA THR A 192 -4.99 -21.72 -0.21
C THR A 192 -4.93 -20.22 0.06
N THR A 193 -3.80 -19.59 -0.23
CA THR A 193 -3.61 -18.13 -0.06
C THR A 193 -3.51 -17.45 -1.42
N LEU A 194 -4.21 -16.33 -1.57
CA LEU A 194 -4.11 -15.43 -2.72
C LEU A 194 -3.50 -14.10 -2.27
N MET A 195 -2.50 -13.60 -3.00
CA MET A 195 -2.00 -12.23 -2.83
C MET A 195 -2.75 -11.28 -3.75
N ILE A 196 -3.27 -10.19 -3.20
CA ILE A 196 -3.95 -9.10 -3.92
C ILE A 196 -3.14 -7.82 -3.71
N GLY A 197 -2.76 -7.14 -4.78
CA GLY A 197 -2.02 -5.88 -4.69
C GLY A 197 -1.93 -5.14 -6.02
N ASP A 198 -1.58 -3.86 -5.96
CA ASP A 198 -1.46 -2.96 -7.11
C ASP A 198 -0.03 -2.84 -7.64
N ASN A 199 0.97 -3.21 -6.84
CA ASN A 199 2.36 -3.12 -7.25
C ASN A 199 2.86 -4.43 -7.86
N PHE A 200 3.06 -4.41 -9.19
CA PHE A 200 3.47 -5.62 -9.92
C PHE A 200 4.77 -6.23 -9.41
N ASN A 201 5.77 -5.42 -9.05
CA ASN A 201 7.09 -5.91 -8.63
C ASN A 201 7.10 -6.44 -7.20
N THR A 202 6.52 -5.70 -6.26
CA THR A 202 6.57 -6.04 -4.83
C THR A 202 5.54 -7.08 -4.44
N ASP A 203 4.29 -6.89 -4.87
CA ASP A 203 3.19 -7.77 -4.47
C ASP A 203 3.12 -9.00 -5.36
N ILE A 204 3.03 -8.77 -6.67
CA ILE A 204 2.70 -9.83 -7.61
C ILE A 204 3.92 -10.73 -7.87
N LEU A 205 5.03 -10.17 -8.34
CA LEU A 205 6.24 -10.96 -8.59
C LEU A 205 6.84 -11.50 -7.30
N GLY A 206 6.75 -10.76 -6.19
CA GLY A 206 7.19 -11.23 -4.88
C GLY A 206 6.40 -12.45 -4.42
N ALA A 207 5.07 -12.37 -4.40
CA ALA A 207 4.19 -13.46 -4.01
C ALA A 207 4.32 -14.68 -4.95
N LYS A 208 4.41 -14.45 -6.27
CA LYS A 208 4.63 -15.50 -7.26
C LYS A 208 5.92 -16.29 -6.98
N ARG A 209 7.03 -15.59 -6.68
CA ARG A 209 8.30 -16.24 -6.27
C ARG A 209 8.16 -17.01 -4.96
N ALA A 210 7.37 -16.52 -4.03
CA ALA A 210 7.02 -17.23 -2.80
C ALA A 210 6.05 -18.42 -3.04
N GLY A 211 5.54 -18.59 -4.27
CA GLY A 211 4.70 -19.71 -4.70
C GLY A 211 3.21 -19.51 -4.41
N LEU A 212 2.73 -18.27 -4.31
CA LEU A 212 1.32 -17.95 -4.18
C LEU A 212 0.67 -17.70 -5.55
N ASP A 213 -0.63 -17.94 -5.61
CA ASP A 213 -1.48 -17.33 -6.62
C ASP A 213 -1.60 -15.82 -6.37
N THR A 214 -1.80 -15.04 -7.44
CA THR A 214 -1.80 -13.59 -7.38
C THR A 214 -2.98 -12.98 -8.12
N ALA A 215 -3.51 -11.88 -7.60
CA ALA A 215 -4.48 -11.02 -8.26
C ALA A 215 -3.88 -9.60 -8.35
N TYR A 216 -3.45 -9.25 -9.54
CA TYR A 216 -2.91 -7.92 -9.83
C TYR A 216 -4.06 -6.93 -9.99
N PHE A 217 -4.14 -5.96 -9.10
CA PHE A 217 -5.06 -4.84 -9.23
C PHE A 217 -4.41 -3.73 -10.07
N ASN A 218 -4.55 -3.84 -11.39
CA ASN A 218 -3.98 -2.89 -12.34
C ASN A 218 -4.91 -1.68 -12.51
N ARG A 219 -4.81 -0.70 -11.61
CA ARG A 219 -5.58 0.56 -11.70
C ARG A 219 -5.25 1.37 -12.95
N PHE A 220 -4.05 1.19 -13.48
CA PHE A 220 -3.49 1.97 -14.59
C PHE A 220 -3.06 0.99 -15.71
N PRO A 221 -3.97 0.67 -16.63
CA PRO A 221 -3.76 -0.34 -17.68
C PRO A 221 -2.53 -0.12 -18.58
N GLU A 222 -1.95 1.07 -18.57
CA GLU A 222 -0.67 1.38 -19.22
C GLU A 222 0.53 0.62 -18.62
N TYR A 223 0.39 0.02 -17.46
CA TYR A 223 1.39 -0.82 -16.82
C TYR A 223 0.97 -2.30 -16.82
N PRO A 224 0.91 -2.96 -18.00
CA PRO A 224 0.44 -4.33 -18.11
C PRO A 224 1.37 -5.29 -17.36
N ALA A 225 0.83 -6.44 -16.96
CA ALA A 225 1.62 -7.53 -16.42
C ALA A 225 2.68 -7.97 -17.45
N THR A 226 3.94 -8.01 -17.04
CA THR A 226 5.07 -8.40 -17.91
C THR A 226 5.35 -9.90 -17.89
N GLU A 227 4.70 -10.64 -17.00
CA GLU A 227 4.79 -12.10 -16.88
C GLU A 227 3.39 -12.70 -16.62
N PRO A 228 3.16 -13.99 -16.94
CA PRO A 228 1.91 -14.68 -16.61
C PRO A 228 1.63 -14.66 -15.11
N ILE A 229 0.42 -14.29 -14.74
CA ILE A 229 -0.10 -14.21 -13.36
C ILE A 229 -1.44 -14.93 -13.26
N THR A 230 -1.96 -15.13 -12.04
CA THR A 230 -3.21 -15.90 -11.89
C THR A 230 -4.42 -15.08 -12.29
N PHE A 231 -4.54 -13.83 -11.83
CA PHE A 231 -5.62 -12.92 -12.17
C PHE A 231 -5.07 -11.50 -12.38
N GLU A 232 -5.68 -10.77 -13.32
CA GLU A 232 -5.50 -9.33 -13.47
C GLU A 232 -6.88 -8.68 -13.48
N VAL A 233 -7.06 -7.65 -12.68
CA VAL A 233 -8.31 -6.90 -12.54
C VAL A 233 -8.02 -5.40 -12.57
N THR A 234 -8.94 -4.63 -13.15
CA THR A 234 -8.84 -3.16 -13.22
C THR A 234 -9.78 -2.47 -12.22
N SER A 235 -10.60 -3.25 -11.51
CA SER A 235 -11.52 -2.78 -10.48
C SER A 235 -11.57 -3.81 -9.35
N LEU A 236 -11.62 -3.34 -8.11
CA LEU A 236 -11.78 -4.20 -6.93
C LEU A 236 -13.09 -5.01 -6.96
N LYS A 237 -14.12 -4.49 -7.64
CA LYS A 237 -15.40 -5.20 -7.81
C LYS A 237 -15.26 -6.52 -8.58
N GLN A 238 -14.31 -6.59 -9.52
CA GLN A 238 -14.07 -7.83 -10.28
C GLN A 238 -13.52 -8.96 -9.38
N LEU A 239 -12.90 -8.63 -8.24
CA LEU A 239 -12.46 -9.64 -7.28
C LEU A 239 -13.64 -10.38 -6.63
N MET A 240 -14.80 -9.74 -6.51
CA MET A 240 -16.01 -10.38 -5.96
C MET A 240 -16.60 -11.43 -6.91
N ASP A 241 -16.28 -11.38 -8.21
CA ASP A 241 -16.67 -12.41 -9.18
C ASP A 241 -15.70 -13.60 -9.16
N ILE A 242 -14.48 -13.40 -8.65
CA ILE A 242 -13.42 -14.41 -8.58
C ILE A 242 -13.48 -15.16 -7.24
N LEU A 243 -13.85 -14.46 -6.14
CA LEU A 243 -13.83 -14.93 -4.76
C LEU A 243 -15.25 -15.15 -4.22
#